data_a3e5b672b0325d4e64b4d0416a03c54c
#
_entry.id   a3e5b672b0325d4e64b4d0416a03c54c
#
_cell.length_a   1.000
_cell.length_b   1.000
_cell.length_c   1.000
_cell.angle_alpha   90.00
_cell.angle_beta   90.00
_cell.angle_gamma   90.00
#
_symmetry.space_group_name_H-M   'P 1'
#
loop_
_entity.id
_entity.type
_entity.pdbx_description
1 polymer ?
#
loop_
_entity_poly.entity_id
_entity_poly.type
_entity_poly.pdbx_seq_one_letter_code
_entity_poly.pdbx_strand_id
1 'polypeptide(L)'
;MIKIITRIKESLYGDEDKLKSILESLEFEKIHKVGKCLKFAWDGDGNNSGNANSLNIENLKFNSYSKNIRGDCLTLVAERRNTELGGAIKWLADFLGLDWEYREKKPVTLPFSGFFMNFEKVQEENYNYETYDESLVRRYEECGLSLYWIKDGISATTQEHFRIGYDVYNNRIAIPWFDEIGRCIGVQGRLDREEEEWECKYLPLINFYKSNTLYGLNLAYKDIQNKNQIIIVESEKSVMKAYQMGYTNVVCVGCHSLSLRQIKLIKSLAVNVVLAYDSDIPLEESIKQAKELIIFNPFFSNEVYVLDMDGLQEKSCIFDLNKEIVDEAFENRLIYIEDVK
;
A
#
# COMPACT_ATOMS: atom_id res chain seq x y z
N MET A 1 25.82 15.72 9.79
CA MET A 1 24.44 15.56 9.26
C MET A 1 23.37 15.86 10.30
N ILE A 2 23.31 15.20 11.47
CA ILE A 2 22.25 15.45 12.49
C ILE A 2 22.18 16.93 12.90
N LYS A 3 23.30 17.58 13.20
CA LYS A 3 23.33 19.01 13.62
C LYS A 3 22.73 19.98 12.60
N ILE A 4 22.93 19.76 11.29
CA ILE A 4 22.39 20.65 10.26
C ILE A 4 20.88 20.45 10.09
N ILE A 5 20.40 19.20 10.16
CA ILE A 5 18.96 18.90 10.12
C ILE A 5 18.22 19.60 11.26
N THR A 6 18.78 19.53 12.46
CA THR A 6 18.23 20.22 13.63
C THR A 6 18.15 21.73 13.40
N ARG A 7 19.23 22.37 12.92
CA ARG A 7 19.27 23.81 12.63
C ARG A 7 18.27 24.21 11.54
N ILE A 8 18.13 23.40 10.49
CA ILE A 8 17.12 23.62 9.43
C ILE A 8 15.71 23.60 10.04
N LYS A 9 15.40 22.55 10.82
CA LYS A 9 14.09 22.43 11.45
C LYS A 9 13.80 23.55 12.44
N GLU A 10 14.74 23.89 13.29
CA GLU A 10 14.62 25.01 14.24
C GLU A 10 14.39 26.36 13.52
N SER A 11 15.00 26.58 12.37
CA SER A 11 14.79 27.80 11.55
C SER A 11 13.42 27.87 10.89
N LEU A 12 12.74 26.74 10.74
CA LEU A 12 11.45 26.62 10.03
C LEU A 12 10.24 26.42 10.96
N TYR A 13 10.45 25.95 12.19
CA TYR A 13 9.35 25.73 13.14
C TYR A 13 8.58 27.03 13.43
N GLY A 14 7.29 27.02 13.12
CA GLY A 14 6.39 28.14 13.39
C GLY A 14 6.54 29.32 12.41
N ASP A 15 7.49 29.29 11.49
CA ASP A 15 7.76 30.38 10.53
C ASP A 15 6.98 30.16 9.23
N GLU A 16 5.77 30.69 9.18
CA GLU A 16 4.85 30.54 8.04
C GLU A 16 5.44 31.17 6.76
N ASP A 17 6.09 32.34 6.89
CA ASP A 17 6.58 33.10 5.74
C ASP A 17 7.76 32.39 5.07
N LYS A 18 8.68 31.83 5.86
CA LYS A 18 9.77 30.99 5.30
C LYS A 18 9.25 29.73 4.64
N LEU A 19 8.26 29.06 5.24
CA LEU A 19 7.67 27.86 4.66
C LEU A 19 6.95 28.18 3.34
N LYS A 20 6.25 29.30 3.25
CA LYS A 20 5.65 29.76 1.99
C LYS A 20 6.71 30.04 0.95
N SER A 21 7.77 30.77 1.30
CA SER A 21 8.86 31.07 0.37
C SER A 21 9.56 29.82 -0.16
N ILE A 22 9.70 28.78 0.67
CA ILE A 22 10.20 27.47 0.25
C ILE A 22 9.24 26.82 -0.76
N LEU A 23 7.94 26.80 -0.47
CA LEU A 23 6.94 26.22 -1.38
C LEU A 23 6.90 26.96 -2.72
N GLU A 24 6.97 28.28 -2.70
CA GLU A 24 7.05 29.11 -3.91
C GLU A 24 8.33 28.83 -4.72
N SER A 25 9.48 28.72 -4.07
CA SER A 25 10.76 28.37 -4.72
C SER A 25 10.77 26.95 -5.31
N LEU A 26 9.91 26.08 -4.82
CA LEU A 26 9.69 24.75 -5.35
C LEU A 26 8.59 24.69 -6.41
N GLU A 27 8.10 25.86 -6.84
CA GLU A 27 7.08 26.01 -7.88
C GLU A 27 5.76 25.29 -7.55
N PHE A 28 5.36 25.32 -6.28
CA PHE A 28 4.02 24.88 -5.89
C PHE A 28 3.00 26.01 -6.09
N GLU A 29 1.80 25.63 -6.52
CA GLU A 29 0.71 26.57 -6.79
C GLU A 29 -0.34 26.58 -5.69
N LYS A 30 -1.18 27.64 -5.66
CA LYS A 30 -2.35 27.77 -4.78
C LYS A 30 -2.03 27.57 -3.29
N ILE A 31 -0.89 28.08 -2.86
CA ILE A 31 -0.46 28.01 -1.45
C ILE A 31 -1.39 28.86 -0.59
N HIS A 32 -2.06 28.23 0.37
CA HIS A 32 -2.94 28.92 1.31
C HIS A 32 -2.91 28.24 2.68
N LYS A 33 -3.25 28.99 3.74
CA LYS A 33 -3.27 28.49 5.10
C LYS A 33 -4.65 27.91 5.46
N VAL A 34 -4.66 26.72 6.04
CA VAL A 34 -5.83 26.09 6.64
C VAL A 34 -5.47 25.62 8.05
N GLY A 35 -5.93 26.32 9.07
CA GLY A 35 -5.56 26.03 10.46
C GLY A 35 -4.06 26.12 10.70
N LYS A 36 -3.43 25.02 11.12
CA LYS A 36 -2.00 24.91 11.38
C LYS A 36 -1.18 24.41 10.17
N CYS A 37 -1.77 24.29 9.01
CA CYS A 37 -1.14 23.74 7.82
C CYS A 37 -1.15 24.74 6.67
N LEU A 38 -0.08 24.74 5.87
CA LEU A 38 -0.06 25.27 4.52
C LEU A 38 -0.53 24.17 3.56
N LYS A 39 -1.54 24.48 2.76
CA LYS A 39 -2.03 23.64 1.69
C LYS A 39 -1.61 24.19 0.35
N PHE A 40 -1.38 23.30 -0.63
CA PHE A 40 -0.87 23.68 -1.93
C PHE A 40 -1.16 22.61 -3.00
N ALA A 41 -1.13 23.01 -4.28
CA ALA A 41 -1.24 22.12 -5.42
C ALA A 41 0.14 21.65 -5.88
N TRP A 42 0.22 20.38 -6.27
CA TRP A 42 1.37 19.78 -6.95
C TRP A 42 0.98 19.47 -8.39
N ASP A 43 1.92 19.61 -9.33
CA ASP A 43 1.65 19.32 -10.74
C ASP A 43 1.13 17.90 -10.94
N GLY A 44 0.04 17.76 -11.70
CA GLY A 44 -0.61 16.48 -11.94
C GLY A 44 -1.63 16.06 -10.87
N ASP A 45 -1.89 16.88 -9.86
CA ASP A 45 -3.01 16.66 -8.96
C ASP A 45 -4.34 16.85 -9.72
N GLY A 46 -5.08 15.77 -9.92
CA GLY A 46 -6.30 15.75 -10.75
C GLY A 46 -7.43 16.67 -10.27
N ASN A 47 -7.39 17.15 -9.03
CA ASN A 47 -8.24 18.21 -8.49
C ASN A 47 -7.38 19.43 -8.14
N ASN A 48 -7.41 20.41 -9.00
CA ASN A 48 -6.63 21.65 -8.92
C ASN A 48 -7.06 22.61 -7.78
N SER A 49 -7.61 22.08 -6.66
CA SER A 49 -8.11 22.87 -5.52
C SER A 49 -7.01 23.32 -4.54
N GLY A 50 -5.80 22.80 -4.66
CA GLY A 50 -4.71 23.06 -3.70
C GLY A 50 -4.86 22.39 -2.34
N ASN A 51 -5.75 21.41 -2.19
CA ASN A 51 -6.03 20.74 -0.92
C ASN A 51 -5.35 19.37 -0.76
N ALA A 52 -4.78 18.84 -1.84
CA ALA A 52 -4.21 17.48 -1.87
C ALA A 52 -2.91 17.35 -1.09
N ASN A 53 -2.19 18.45 -0.88
CA ASN A 53 -0.93 18.44 -0.16
C ASN A 53 -1.00 19.35 1.06
N SER A 54 -0.33 18.98 2.14
CA SER A 54 -0.32 19.74 3.37
C SER A 54 1.04 19.69 4.07
N LEU A 55 1.53 20.83 4.52
CA LEU A 55 2.72 20.97 5.36
C LEU A 55 2.33 21.69 6.66
N ASN A 56 2.52 21.01 7.78
CA ASN A 56 2.19 21.56 9.09
C ASN A 56 3.29 22.54 9.56
N ILE A 57 2.88 23.75 9.95
CA ILE A 57 3.77 24.85 10.32
C ILE A 57 4.48 24.58 11.66
N GLU A 58 3.79 23.91 12.61
CA GLU A 58 4.31 23.72 13.96
C GLU A 58 5.19 22.47 14.12
N ASN A 59 5.03 21.46 13.29
CA ASN A 59 5.79 20.21 13.43
C ASN A 59 6.47 19.76 12.11
N LEU A 60 6.34 20.56 11.05
CA LEU A 60 6.91 20.35 9.72
C LEU A 60 6.51 19.02 9.06
N LYS A 61 5.48 18.34 9.53
CA LYS A 61 4.98 17.13 8.92
C LYS A 61 4.33 17.46 7.57
N PHE A 62 4.72 16.68 6.57
CA PHE A 62 4.22 16.77 5.20
C PHE A 62 3.38 15.55 4.85
N ASN A 63 2.26 15.78 4.17
CA ASN A 63 1.43 14.74 3.59
C ASN A 63 0.98 15.16 2.18
N SER A 64 1.14 14.28 1.20
CA SER A 64 0.54 14.35 -0.12
C SER A 64 -0.43 13.19 -0.29
N TYR A 65 -1.71 13.49 -0.39
CA TYR A 65 -2.74 12.46 -0.57
C TYR A 65 -2.78 11.96 -2.02
N SER A 66 -2.53 12.86 -2.99
CA SER A 66 -2.53 12.52 -4.42
C SER A 66 -1.36 11.62 -4.83
N LYS A 67 -0.21 11.75 -4.16
CA LYS A 67 1.02 10.98 -4.46
C LYS A 67 1.31 9.91 -3.41
N ASN A 68 0.45 9.78 -2.39
CA ASN A 68 0.64 8.88 -1.25
C ASN A 68 2.02 9.00 -0.56
N ILE A 69 2.52 10.25 -0.43
CA ILE A 69 3.81 10.55 0.18
C ILE A 69 3.57 11.14 1.56
N ARG A 70 4.31 10.65 2.56
CA ARG A 70 4.31 11.18 3.92
C ARG A 70 5.73 11.35 4.43
N GLY A 71 5.94 12.40 5.22
CA GLY A 71 7.25 12.69 5.79
C GLY A 71 7.29 14.05 6.47
N ASP A 72 8.39 14.75 6.29
CA ASP A 72 8.58 16.12 6.80
C ASP A 72 9.00 17.08 5.65
N CYS A 73 9.36 18.29 6.00
CA CYS A 73 9.80 19.29 5.03
C CYS A 73 11.02 18.84 4.20
N LEU A 74 11.89 17.97 4.74
CA LEU A 74 13.02 17.42 3.99
C LEU A 74 12.56 16.42 2.93
N THR A 75 11.59 15.57 3.29
CA THR A 75 10.94 14.64 2.35
C THR A 75 10.26 15.40 1.22
N LEU A 76 9.51 16.45 1.54
CA LEU A 76 8.86 17.30 0.54
C LEU A 76 9.85 17.85 -0.50
N VAL A 77 10.98 18.39 -0.03
CA VAL A 77 12.02 18.96 -0.91
C VAL A 77 12.71 17.86 -1.72
N ALA A 78 13.01 16.71 -1.12
CA ALA A 78 13.62 15.58 -1.81
C ALA A 78 12.75 15.08 -2.96
N GLU A 79 11.47 14.86 -2.70
CA GLU A 79 10.49 14.41 -3.70
C GLU A 79 10.27 15.43 -4.82
N ARG A 80 10.08 16.72 -4.48
CA ARG A 80 9.83 17.76 -5.50
C ARG A 80 11.03 17.96 -6.42
N ARG A 81 12.24 17.86 -5.88
CA ARG A 81 13.47 18.03 -6.64
C ARG A 81 14.03 16.74 -7.24
N ASN A 82 13.36 15.63 -7.02
CA ASN A 82 13.81 14.29 -7.42
C ASN A 82 15.26 14.02 -6.99
N THR A 83 15.55 14.25 -5.71
CA THR A 83 16.90 14.11 -5.15
C THR A 83 16.86 13.24 -3.89
N GLU A 84 18.00 12.67 -3.52
CA GLU A 84 18.15 12.02 -2.22
C GLU A 84 18.07 13.02 -1.06
N LEU A 85 17.84 12.51 0.15
CA LEU A 85 17.75 13.32 1.37
C LEU A 85 18.95 14.29 1.56
N GLY A 86 20.14 13.87 1.18
CA GLY A 86 21.35 14.70 1.22
C GLY A 86 21.25 15.94 0.31
N GLY A 87 20.68 15.79 -0.87
CA GLY A 87 20.41 16.89 -1.80
C GLY A 87 19.37 17.87 -1.25
N ALA A 88 18.31 17.37 -0.61
CA ALA A 88 17.29 18.19 0.03
C ALA A 88 17.86 19.00 1.21
N ILE A 89 18.69 18.36 2.05
CA ILE A 89 19.37 19.05 3.17
C ILE A 89 20.26 20.15 2.65
N LYS A 90 21.05 19.89 1.59
CA LYS A 90 21.93 20.89 1.00
C LYS A 90 21.14 22.07 0.49
N TRP A 91 20.11 21.81 -0.32
CA TRP A 91 19.28 22.86 -0.89
C TRP A 91 18.62 23.73 0.19
N LEU A 92 18.04 23.09 1.24
CA LEU A 92 17.43 23.84 2.35
C LEU A 92 18.46 24.65 3.15
N ALA A 93 19.65 24.09 3.39
CA ALA A 93 20.72 24.82 4.07
C ALA A 93 21.15 26.04 3.26
N ASP A 94 21.36 25.90 1.96
CA ASP A 94 21.71 27.00 1.04
C ASP A 94 20.58 28.04 0.98
N PHE A 95 19.32 27.61 0.88
CA PHE A 95 18.14 28.48 0.87
C PHE A 95 18.02 29.32 2.16
N LEU A 96 18.31 28.71 3.31
CA LEU A 96 18.24 29.34 4.62
C LEU A 96 19.52 30.09 5.01
N GLY A 97 20.55 30.11 4.15
CA GLY A 97 21.84 30.74 4.43
C GLY A 97 22.60 30.07 5.59
N LEU A 98 22.41 28.79 5.80
CA LEU A 98 23.06 28.02 6.85
C LEU A 98 24.38 27.44 6.35
N ASP A 99 25.48 27.79 7.00
CA ASP A 99 26.77 27.16 6.73
C ASP A 99 26.77 25.69 7.08
N TRP A 100 27.09 24.86 6.10
CA TRP A 100 27.29 23.44 6.31
C TRP A 100 28.39 22.90 5.41
N GLU A 101 29.30 22.16 5.96
CA GLU A 101 30.28 21.38 5.22
C GLU A 101 29.78 19.95 5.04
N TYR A 102 29.32 19.61 3.85
CA TYR A 102 29.11 18.23 3.44
C TYR A 102 30.43 17.69 2.88
N ARG A 103 31.16 16.92 3.68
CA ARG A 103 32.25 16.10 3.17
C ARG A 103 31.63 14.84 2.55
N GLU A 104 31.56 14.79 1.24
CA GLU A 104 31.31 13.52 0.55
C GLU A 104 32.33 12.49 1.03
N LYS A 105 31.90 11.53 1.81
CA LYS A 105 32.69 10.31 2.01
C LYS A 105 32.70 9.60 0.67
N LYS A 106 33.81 9.71 -0.09
CA LYS A 106 34.02 8.82 -1.23
C LYS A 106 33.85 7.39 -0.72
N PRO A 107 32.98 6.59 -1.32
CA PRO A 107 32.80 5.21 -0.89
C PRO A 107 34.17 4.54 -1.00
N VAL A 108 34.66 4.01 0.12
CA VAL A 108 35.82 3.11 0.10
C VAL A 108 35.34 1.84 -0.58
N THR A 109 35.68 1.69 -1.86
CA THR A 109 35.42 0.48 -2.62
C THR A 109 36.36 -0.61 -2.10
N LEU A 110 35.88 -1.39 -1.15
CA LEU A 110 36.57 -2.61 -0.73
C LEU A 110 36.49 -3.65 -1.83
N PRO A 111 37.52 -4.47 -2.06
CA PRO A 111 37.42 -5.66 -2.91
C PRO A 111 36.20 -6.47 -2.44
N PHE A 112 35.31 -6.85 -3.35
CA PHE A 112 34.03 -7.52 -3.09
C PHE A 112 32.92 -6.62 -2.51
N SER A 113 33.05 -5.28 -2.51
CA SER A 113 31.98 -4.38 -2.03
C SER A 113 30.63 -4.60 -2.74
N GLY A 114 30.64 -4.98 -4.03
CA GLY A 114 29.42 -5.34 -4.76
C GLY A 114 28.71 -6.59 -4.22
N PHE A 115 29.44 -7.51 -3.63
CA PHE A 115 28.86 -8.70 -3.00
C PHE A 115 28.21 -8.35 -1.64
N PHE A 116 28.86 -7.47 -0.87
CA PHE A 116 28.34 -7.04 0.44
C PHE A 116 27.27 -5.95 0.34
N MET A 117 27.27 -5.08 -0.67
CA MET A 117 26.24 -4.05 -0.85
C MET A 117 24.85 -4.63 -1.05
N ASN A 118 24.71 -5.85 -1.54
CA ASN A 118 23.42 -6.54 -1.63
C ASN A 118 22.93 -7.08 -0.27
N PHE A 119 23.81 -7.28 0.71
CA PHE A 119 23.44 -7.70 2.06
C PHE A 119 23.16 -6.53 3.01
N GLU A 120 23.80 -5.36 2.82
CA GLU A 120 23.61 -4.20 3.70
C GLU A 120 22.33 -3.38 3.39
N LYS A 121 21.68 -3.61 2.25
CA LYS A 121 20.41 -2.95 1.92
C LYS A 121 19.18 -3.64 2.46
N VAL A 122 19.29 -4.70 3.23
CA VAL A 122 18.24 -5.10 4.15
C VAL A 122 18.36 -4.19 5.39
N GLN A 123 18.02 -2.92 5.25
CA GLN A 123 17.54 -2.18 6.41
C GLN A 123 16.30 -2.96 6.84
N GLU A 124 16.37 -3.55 8.03
CA GLU A 124 15.20 -3.87 8.82
C GLU A 124 14.44 -2.54 8.98
N GLU A 125 13.60 -2.22 8.02
CA GLU A 125 12.50 -1.30 8.25
C GLU A 125 11.71 -1.99 9.36
N ASN A 126 11.95 -1.58 10.61
CA ASN A 126 11.11 -1.96 11.73
C ASN A 126 9.73 -1.39 11.41
N TYR A 127 8.91 -2.18 10.72
CA TYR A 127 7.50 -1.91 10.48
C TYR A 127 6.78 -2.09 11.82
N ASN A 128 6.96 -1.11 12.69
CA ASN A 128 6.26 -1.04 13.96
C ASN A 128 4.83 -0.61 13.67
N TYR A 129 3.93 -1.59 13.47
CA TYR A 129 2.50 -1.36 13.48
C TYR A 129 1.91 -1.82 14.82
N GLU A 130 0.90 -1.08 15.27
CA GLU A 130 0.16 -1.47 16.46
C GLU A 130 -0.57 -2.79 16.20
N THR A 131 -0.56 -3.67 17.18
CA THR A 131 -1.38 -4.87 17.19
C THR A 131 -2.43 -4.76 18.28
N TYR A 132 -3.61 -5.27 18.01
CA TYR A 132 -4.75 -5.17 18.90
C TYR A 132 -5.08 -6.51 19.52
N ASP A 133 -5.62 -6.45 20.73
CA ASP A 133 -6.04 -7.64 21.47
C ASP A 133 -7.20 -8.37 20.77
N GLU A 134 -7.26 -9.66 20.94
CA GLU A 134 -8.28 -10.56 20.40
C GLU A 134 -9.72 -10.13 20.75
N SER A 135 -9.92 -9.53 21.92
CA SER A 135 -11.22 -9.01 22.38
C SER A 135 -11.79 -7.94 21.44
N LEU A 136 -10.93 -7.20 20.74
CA LEU A 136 -11.37 -6.21 19.74
C LEU A 136 -12.12 -6.87 18.59
N VAL A 137 -11.57 -7.95 18.05
CA VAL A 137 -12.18 -8.67 16.93
C VAL A 137 -13.47 -9.34 17.39
N ARG A 138 -13.45 -10.01 18.55
CA ARG A 138 -14.64 -10.66 19.14
C ARG A 138 -15.81 -9.71 19.32
N ARG A 139 -15.55 -8.48 19.71
CA ARG A 139 -16.60 -7.46 19.85
C ARG A 139 -17.39 -7.21 18.57
N TYR A 140 -16.75 -7.30 17.41
CA TYR A 140 -17.45 -7.18 16.13
C TYR A 140 -18.11 -8.49 15.71
N GLU A 141 -17.45 -9.63 15.94
CA GLU A 141 -18.00 -10.97 15.66
C GLU A 141 -19.30 -11.22 16.43
N GLU A 142 -19.36 -10.84 17.71
CA GLU A 142 -20.55 -10.98 18.57
C GLU A 142 -21.75 -10.14 18.10
N CYS A 143 -21.54 -9.10 17.32
CA CYS A 143 -22.60 -8.29 16.71
C CYS A 143 -23.26 -8.95 15.50
N GLY A 144 -22.71 -10.06 15.00
CA GLY A 144 -23.28 -10.88 13.93
C GLY A 144 -22.60 -10.71 12.57
N LEU A 145 -23.18 -11.37 11.58
CA LEU A 145 -22.71 -11.42 10.21
C LEU A 145 -23.52 -10.49 9.28
N SER A 146 -22.94 -10.14 8.14
CA SER A 146 -23.63 -9.32 7.14
C SER A 146 -24.61 -10.17 6.32
N LEU A 147 -25.90 -9.86 6.41
CA LEU A 147 -26.93 -10.42 5.53
C LEU A 147 -26.80 -9.89 4.10
N TYR A 148 -26.28 -8.68 3.92
CA TYR A 148 -26.00 -8.10 2.61
C TYR A 148 -24.95 -8.94 1.86
N TRP A 149 -23.89 -9.34 2.54
CA TRP A 149 -22.87 -10.20 1.95
C TRP A 149 -23.35 -11.64 1.71
N ILE A 150 -24.27 -12.16 2.52
CA ILE A 150 -24.92 -13.45 2.21
C ILE A 150 -25.71 -13.37 0.89
N LYS A 151 -26.45 -12.29 0.69
CA LYS A 151 -27.18 -12.06 -0.58
C LYS A 151 -26.24 -11.86 -1.77
N ASP A 152 -25.07 -11.27 -1.55
CA ASP A 152 -24.01 -11.09 -2.54
C ASP A 152 -23.13 -12.35 -2.74
N GLY A 153 -23.53 -13.48 -2.15
CA GLY A 153 -22.92 -14.79 -2.39
C GLY A 153 -21.79 -15.17 -1.44
N ILE A 154 -21.53 -14.41 -0.35
CA ILE A 154 -20.54 -14.81 0.67
C ILE A 154 -21.27 -15.48 1.81
N SER A 155 -21.09 -16.81 1.96
CA SER A 155 -21.77 -17.62 2.96
C SER A 155 -21.42 -17.21 4.40
N ALA A 156 -22.31 -17.55 5.34
CA ALA A 156 -22.07 -17.34 6.77
C ALA A 156 -20.77 -18.01 7.24
N THR A 157 -20.55 -19.25 6.83
CA THR A 157 -19.34 -20.02 7.18
C THR A 157 -18.06 -19.37 6.65
N THR A 158 -18.12 -18.74 5.47
CA THR A 158 -16.99 -17.98 4.93
C THR A 158 -16.75 -16.72 5.75
N GLN A 159 -17.81 -15.98 6.08
CA GLN A 159 -17.68 -14.79 6.92
C GLN A 159 -17.08 -15.16 8.30
N GLU A 160 -17.52 -16.24 8.92
CA GLU A 160 -16.95 -16.75 10.18
C GLU A 160 -15.48 -17.14 10.02
N HIS A 161 -15.12 -17.84 8.94
CA HIS A 161 -13.72 -18.23 8.66
C HIS A 161 -12.78 -17.03 8.58
N PHE A 162 -13.24 -15.94 7.97
CA PHE A 162 -12.48 -14.67 7.85
C PHE A 162 -12.73 -13.72 9.03
N ARG A 163 -13.47 -14.17 10.05
CA ARG A 163 -13.74 -13.43 11.29
C ARG A 163 -14.45 -12.08 11.03
N ILE A 164 -15.31 -12.08 10.02
CA ILE A 164 -16.13 -10.92 9.69
C ILE A 164 -17.14 -10.69 10.80
N GLY A 165 -17.29 -9.44 11.19
CA GLY A 165 -18.28 -9.02 12.18
C GLY A 165 -19.06 -7.80 11.72
N TYR A 166 -19.71 -7.14 12.66
CA TYR A 166 -20.55 -5.99 12.38
C TYR A 166 -20.30 -4.82 13.35
N ASP A 167 -20.19 -3.62 12.82
CA ASP A 167 -20.17 -2.40 13.60
C ASP A 167 -21.57 -1.77 13.61
N VAL A 168 -22.29 -2.00 14.71
CA VAL A 168 -23.66 -1.51 14.90
C VAL A 168 -23.73 0.02 14.95
N TYR A 169 -22.69 0.69 15.42
CA TYR A 169 -22.69 2.17 15.55
C TYR A 169 -22.58 2.87 14.20
N ASN A 170 -21.76 2.33 13.29
CA ASN A 170 -21.52 2.92 11.98
C ASN A 170 -22.31 2.21 10.87
N ASN A 171 -23.08 1.18 11.19
CA ASN A 171 -23.79 0.31 10.23
C ASN A 171 -22.85 -0.19 9.13
N ARG A 172 -21.73 -0.81 9.55
CA ARG A 172 -20.69 -1.31 8.64
C ARG A 172 -20.32 -2.74 8.94
N ILE A 173 -20.05 -3.49 7.89
CA ILE A 173 -19.39 -4.79 7.97
C ILE A 173 -17.98 -4.54 8.48
N ALA A 174 -17.60 -5.21 9.55
CA ALA A 174 -16.27 -5.12 10.14
C ALA A 174 -15.38 -6.22 9.58
N ILE A 175 -14.30 -5.82 8.91
CA ILE A 175 -13.35 -6.71 8.23
C ILE A 175 -12.01 -6.58 8.96
N PRO A 176 -11.66 -7.52 9.84
CA PRO A 176 -10.40 -7.48 10.56
C PRO A 176 -9.24 -7.83 9.62
N TRP A 177 -8.14 -7.11 9.76
CA TRP A 177 -6.88 -7.38 9.08
C TRP A 177 -5.87 -7.93 10.06
N PHE A 178 -5.15 -8.95 9.61
CA PHE A 178 -4.16 -9.64 10.42
C PHE A 178 -2.78 -9.56 9.75
N ASP A 179 -1.75 -9.58 10.58
CA ASP A 179 -0.38 -9.75 10.10
C ASP A 179 -0.10 -11.22 9.71
N GLU A 180 1.11 -11.50 9.27
CA GLU A 180 1.52 -12.81 8.75
C GLU A 180 1.44 -13.93 9.81
N ILE A 181 1.45 -13.58 11.10
CA ILE A 181 1.34 -14.53 12.22
C ILE A 181 -0.03 -14.53 12.90
N GLY A 182 -1.00 -13.81 12.34
CA GLY A 182 -2.39 -13.83 12.78
C GLY A 182 -2.73 -12.86 13.91
N ARG A 183 -1.92 -11.82 14.18
CA ARG A 183 -2.27 -10.76 15.13
C ARG A 183 -3.10 -9.69 14.42
N CYS A 184 -4.17 -9.21 15.04
CA CYS A 184 -4.98 -8.14 14.50
C CYS A 184 -4.19 -6.83 14.43
N ILE A 185 -4.14 -6.22 13.26
CA ILE A 185 -3.46 -4.93 13.02
C ILE A 185 -4.44 -3.78 12.77
N GLY A 186 -5.72 -4.07 12.59
CA GLY A 186 -6.76 -3.08 12.39
C GLY A 186 -8.04 -3.68 11.86
N VAL A 187 -9.05 -2.84 11.66
CA VAL A 187 -10.37 -3.26 11.18
C VAL A 187 -10.84 -2.29 10.10
N GLN A 188 -11.10 -2.81 8.91
CA GLN A 188 -11.72 -2.08 7.82
C GLN A 188 -13.24 -2.17 7.96
N GLY A 189 -13.94 -1.05 7.81
CA GLY A 189 -15.40 -1.02 7.74
C GLY A 189 -15.88 -0.86 6.30
N ARG A 190 -16.83 -1.69 5.86
CA ARG A 190 -17.51 -1.55 4.56
C ARG A 190 -19.00 -1.28 4.79
N LEU A 191 -19.63 -0.41 3.98
CA LEU A 191 -21.08 -0.23 4.03
C LEU A 191 -21.79 -1.56 3.85
N ASP A 192 -22.82 -1.83 4.68
CA ASP A 192 -23.64 -3.05 4.63
C ASP A 192 -24.82 -2.90 3.64
N ARG A 193 -24.59 -2.13 2.59
CA ARG A 193 -25.53 -1.84 1.49
C ARG A 193 -24.74 -1.26 0.32
N GLU A 194 -25.44 -0.95 -0.75
CA GLU A 194 -24.89 -0.16 -1.83
C GLU A 194 -24.59 1.28 -1.38
N GLU A 195 -23.49 1.83 -1.88
CA GLU A 195 -23.08 3.20 -1.60
C GLU A 195 -23.88 4.22 -2.41
N GLU A 196 -24.15 5.37 -1.82
CA GLU A 196 -24.61 6.58 -2.53
C GLU A 196 -23.39 7.39 -3.01
N GLU A 197 -23.57 8.24 -4.05
CA GLU A 197 -22.45 8.99 -4.68
C GLU A 197 -21.57 9.80 -3.72
N TRP A 198 -22.12 10.22 -2.59
CA TRP A 198 -21.43 11.03 -1.57
C TRP A 198 -20.84 10.20 -0.43
N GLU A 199 -21.06 8.89 -0.40
CA GLU A 199 -20.62 8.00 0.67
C GLU A 199 -19.29 7.35 0.37
N CYS A 200 -18.49 7.12 1.43
CA CYS A 200 -17.32 6.28 1.34
C CYS A 200 -17.70 4.82 1.59
N LYS A 201 -17.60 3.99 0.55
CA LYS A 201 -17.83 2.54 0.62
C LYS A 201 -17.00 1.88 1.72
N TYR A 202 -15.72 2.22 1.81
CA TYR A 202 -14.79 1.70 2.79
C TYR A 202 -14.24 2.81 3.69
N LEU A 203 -14.31 2.61 5.02
CA LEU A 203 -13.67 3.46 6.02
C LEU A 203 -13.00 2.58 7.08
N PRO A 204 -11.80 2.91 7.57
CA PRO A 204 -11.21 2.18 8.68
C PRO A 204 -12.01 2.42 9.97
N LEU A 205 -12.45 1.34 10.62
CA LEU A 205 -13.02 1.39 11.98
C LEU A 205 -11.90 1.50 13.01
N ILE A 206 -10.80 0.83 12.74
CA ILE A 206 -9.53 0.93 13.46
C ILE A 206 -8.45 1.22 12.42
N ASN A 207 -7.74 2.33 12.58
CA ASN A 207 -6.74 2.77 11.62
C ASN A 207 -5.54 1.84 11.57
N PHE A 208 -5.14 1.47 10.36
CA PHE A 208 -3.95 0.67 10.07
C PHE A 208 -3.45 0.95 8.65
N TYR A 209 -2.29 0.39 8.33
CA TYR A 209 -1.71 0.52 6.99
C TYR A 209 -1.85 -0.81 6.24
N LYS A 210 -2.78 -0.88 5.28
CA LYS A 210 -2.96 -2.04 4.38
C LYS A 210 -1.66 -2.41 3.65
N SER A 211 -0.85 -1.40 3.34
CA SER A 211 0.45 -1.55 2.67
C SER A 211 1.48 -2.38 3.45
N ASN A 212 1.24 -2.68 4.72
CA ASN A 212 2.21 -3.42 5.56
C ASN A 212 2.06 -4.93 5.48
N THR A 213 0.92 -5.44 5.01
CA THR A 213 0.65 -6.88 4.89
C THR A 213 -0.25 -7.18 3.69
N LEU A 214 -0.64 -8.44 3.53
CA LEU A 214 -1.61 -8.93 2.56
C LEU A 214 -2.80 -9.52 3.31
N TYR A 215 -4.02 -9.11 2.95
CA TYR A 215 -5.22 -9.67 3.57
C TYR A 215 -5.35 -11.16 3.27
N GLY A 216 -5.62 -11.93 4.29
CA GLY A 216 -5.80 -13.38 4.18
C GLY A 216 -4.49 -14.19 4.18
N LEU A 217 -3.31 -13.54 4.19
CA LEU A 217 -2.02 -14.26 4.13
C LEU A 217 -1.84 -15.24 5.28
N ASN A 218 -2.22 -14.86 6.51
CA ASN A 218 -2.16 -15.73 7.68
C ASN A 218 -3.00 -17.01 7.52
N LEU A 219 -4.12 -16.96 6.81
CA LEU A 219 -4.98 -18.11 6.53
C LEU A 219 -4.48 -18.92 5.32
N ALA A 220 -4.04 -18.24 4.27
CA ALA A 220 -3.64 -18.82 2.99
C ALA A 220 -2.21 -19.40 3.00
N TYR A 221 -1.35 -19.01 3.95
CA TYR A 221 0.09 -19.33 3.93
C TYR A 221 0.41 -20.81 3.67
N LYS A 222 -0.26 -21.72 4.38
CA LYS A 222 -0.04 -23.16 4.24
C LYS A 222 -0.39 -23.66 2.82
N ASP A 223 -1.48 -23.16 2.26
CA ASP A 223 -1.94 -23.58 0.94
C ASP A 223 -1.10 -22.94 -0.17
N ILE A 224 -0.62 -21.71 0.03
CA ILE A 224 0.35 -21.06 -0.84
C ILE A 224 1.61 -21.92 -0.96
N GLN A 225 2.14 -22.38 0.17
CA GLN A 225 3.34 -23.23 0.18
C GLN A 225 3.05 -24.61 -0.44
N ASN A 226 1.94 -25.24 -0.11
CA ASN A 226 1.57 -26.56 -0.64
C ASN A 226 1.35 -26.55 -2.16
N LYS A 227 0.73 -25.50 -2.68
CA LYS A 227 0.47 -25.32 -4.12
C LYS A 227 1.65 -24.69 -4.87
N ASN A 228 2.67 -24.24 -4.14
CA ASN A 228 3.78 -23.46 -4.68
C ASN A 228 3.32 -22.26 -5.53
N GLN A 229 2.21 -21.64 -5.14
CA GLN A 229 1.59 -20.54 -5.88
C GLN A 229 0.78 -19.63 -4.97
N ILE A 230 0.90 -18.32 -5.18
CA ILE A 230 0.04 -17.28 -4.60
C ILE A 230 -0.78 -16.62 -5.69
N ILE A 231 -2.06 -16.39 -5.43
CA ILE A 231 -2.95 -15.61 -6.30
C ILE A 231 -3.25 -14.30 -5.57
N ILE A 232 -3.08 -13.18 -6.26
CA ILE A 232 -3.20 -11.84 -5.69
C ILE A 232 -4.35 -11.12 -6.37
N VAL A 233 -5.33 -10.68 -5.57
CA VAL A 233 -6.50 -9.89 -5.98
C VAL A 233 -6.51 -8.53 -5.30
N GLU A 234 -7.46 -7.65 -5.63
CA GLU A 234 -7.51 -6.31 -5.06
C GLU A 234 -8.26 -6.23 -3.75
N SER A 235 -9.38 -6.95 -3.59
CA SER A 235 -10.32 -6.75 -2.51
C SER A 235 -10.44 -7.92 -1.55
N GLU A 236 -10.79 -7.64 -0.30
CA GLU A 236 -11.08 -8.63 0.73
C GLU A 236 -12.24 -9.54 0.33
N LYS A 237 -13.25 -8.98 -0.35
CA LYS A 237 -14.42 -9.71 -0.86
C LYS A 237 -14.02 -10.78 -1.87
N SER A 238 -13.10 -10.46 -2.77
CA SER A 238 -12.59 -11.38 -3.79
C SER A 238 -11.87 -12.57 -3.17
N VAL A 239 -11.11 -12.38 -2.10
CA VAL A 239 -10.47 -13.46 -1.34
C VAL A 239 -11.52 -14.43 -0.75
N MET A 240 -12.60 -13.89 -0.18
CA MET A 240 -13.67 -14.72 0.40
C MET A 240 -14.42 -15.53 -0.66
N LYS A 241 -14.72 -14.92 -1.81
CA LYS A 241 -15.36 -15.61 -2.93
C LYS A 241 -14.46 -16.70 -3.51
N ALA A 242 -13.17 -16.40 -3.69
CA ALA A 242 -12.18 -17.38 -4.10
C ALA A 242 -12.11 -18.59 -3.15
N TYR A 243 -12.07 -18.33 -1.84
CA TYR A 243 -12.07 -19.37 -0.83
C TYR A 243 -13.26 -20.32 -0.96
N GLN A 244 -14.48 -19.79 -1.17
CA GLN A 244 -15.68 -20.61 -1.38
C GLN A 244 -15.61 -21.51 -2.61
N MET A 245 -14.88 -21.05 -3.65
CA MET A 245 -14.67 -21.82 -4.88
C MET A 245 -13.54 -22.85 -4.76
N GLY A 246 -12.84 -22.90 -3.58
CA GLY A 246 -11.73 -23.82 -3.33
C GLY A 246 -10.35 -23.24 -3.68
N TYR A 247 -10.28 -21.97 -4.06
CA TYR A 247 -9.02 -21.26 -4.24
C TYR A 247 -8.55 -20.70 -2.89
N THR A 248 -7.80 -21.52 -2.15
CA THR A 248 -7.39 -21.24 -0.76
C THR A 248 -6.03 -20.54 -0.64
N ASN A 249 -5.33 -20.34 -1.77
CA ASN A 249 -4.04 -19.66 -1.87
C ASN A 249 -4.17 -18.22 -2.39
N VAL A 250 -5.29 -17.56 -2.11
CA VAL A 250 -5.61 -16.20 -2.56
C VAL A 250 -5.44 -15.20 -1.42
N VAL A 251 -4.84 -14.07 -1.75
CA VAL A 251 -4.64 -12.92 -0.84
C VAL A 251 -5.03 -11.63 -1.55
N CYS A 252 -5.30 -10.55 -0.80
CA CYS A 252 -5.47 -9.26 -1.45
C CYS A 252 -4.53 -8.17 -0.94
N VAL A 253 -4.29 -7.19 -1.83
CA VAL A 253 -3.45 -6.02 -1.55
C VAL A 253 -4.22 -4.90 -0.84
N GLY A 254 -5.56 -4.87 -1.01
CA GLY A 254 -6.44 -3.87 -0.43
C GLY A 254 -6.30 -2.46 -1.02
N CYS A 255 -5.62 -2.32 -2.16
CA CYS A 255 -5.44 -1.10 -2.93
C CYS A 255 -5.09 -1.45 -4.39
N HIS A 256 -5.06 -0.43 -5.28
CA HIS A 256 -4.79 -0.64 -6.73
C HIS A 256 -3.32 -0.96 -7.08
N SER A 257 -2.40 -0.86 -6.12
CA SER A 257 -0.98 -1.10 -6.39
C SER A 257 -0.27 -1.74 -5.22
N LEU A 258 0.74 -2.56 -5.52
CA LEU A 258 1.61 -3.19 -4.56
C LEU A 258 2.53 -2.16 -3.88
N SER A 259 2.61 -2.21 -2.57
CA SER A 259 3.63 -1.49 -1.82
C SER A 259 4.98 -2.24 -1.85
N LEU A 260 6.07 -1.53 -1.60
CA LEU A 260 7.40 -2.17 -1.46
C LEU A 260 7.42 -3.26 -0.39
N ARG A 261 6.66 -3.09 0.70
CA ARG A 261 6.55 -4.10 1.76
C ARG A 261 5.81 -5.33 1.27
N GLN A 262 4.69 -5.16 0.57
CA GLN A 262 3.93 -6.27 0.00
C GLN A 262 4.76 -7.04 -1.05
N ILE A 263 5.50 -6.33 -1.91
CA ILE A 263 6.44 -6.96 -2.85
C ILE A 263 7.50 -7.80 -2.11
N LYS A 264 8.11 -7.26 -1.05
CA LYS A 264 9.07 -8.01 -0.23
C LYS A 264 8.43 -9.25 0.42
N LEU A 265 7.20 -9.12 0.95
CA LEU A 265 6.46 -10.24 1.52
C LEU A 265 6.21 -11.34 0.48
N ILE A 266 5.67 -10.99 -0.68
CA ILE A 266 5.39 -11.95 -1.76
C ILE A 266 6.68 -12.67 -2.18
N LYS A 267 7.74 -11.92 -2.41
CA LYS A 267 9.05 -12.51 -2.77
C LYS A 267 9.62 -13.42 -1.68
N SER A 268 9.39 -13.12 -0.41
CA SER A 268 9.87 -13.95 0.69
C SER A 268 9.18 -15.31 0.79
N LEU A 269 8.00 -15.47 0.19
CA LEU A 269 7.28 -16.74 0.13
C LEU A 269 7.96 -17.74 -0.83
N ALA A 270 8.76 -17.25 -1.77
CA ALA A 270 9.51 -18.05 -2.75
C ALA A 270 8.59 -19.03 -3.52
N VAL A 271 7.49 -18.56 -4.06
CA VAL A 271 6.49 -19.31 -4.83
C VAL A 271 6.18 -18.61 -6.15
N ASN A 272 5.50 -19.31 -7.07
CA ASN A 272 4.94 -18.74 -8.28
C ASN A 272 3.82 -17.73 -7.96
N VAL A 273 3.63 -16.72 -8.81
CA VAL A 273 2.71 -15.63 -8.56
C VAL A 273 1.73 -15.50 -9.71
N VAL A 274 0.45 -15.32 -9.38
CA VAL A 274 -0.58 -14.94 -10.34
C VAL A 274 -1.22 -13.63 -9.86
N LEU A 275 -1.12 -12.57 -10.66
CA LEU A 275 -1.89 -11.34 -10.47
C LEU A 275 -3.24 -11.47 -11.17
N ALA A 276 -4.33 -11.44 -10.40
CA ALA A 276 -5.70 -11.54 -10.86
C ALA A 276 -6.48 -10.29 -10.41
N TYR A 277 -6.07 -9.13 -10.91
CA TYR A 277 -6.70 -7.84 -10.61
C TYR A 277 -8.04 -7.70 -11.31
N ASP A 278 -8.86 -6.76 -10.84
CA ASP A 278 -10.17 -6.49 -11.38
C ASP A 278 -10.08 -5.94 -12.82
N SER A 279 -11.13 -6.14 -13.62
CA SER A 279 -11.15 -5.83 -15.05
C SER A 279 -11.05 -4.34 -15.38
N ASP A 280 -11.20 -3.44 -14.40
CA ASP A 280 -11.03 -2.00 -14.56
C ASP A 280 -9.55 -1.56 -14.46
N ILE A 281 -8.64 -2.43 -14.04
CA ILE A 281 -7.20 -2.17 -14.09
C ILE A 281 -6.65 -2.55 -15.47
N PRO A 282 -5.99 -1.60 -16.17
CA PRO A 282 -5.39 -1.88 -17.46
C PRO A 282 -4.37 -3.03 -17.37
N LEU A 283 -4.42 -3.95 -18.33
CA LEU A 283 -3.51 -5.10 -18.40
C LEU A 283 -2.02 -4.67 -18.35
N GLU A 284 -1.68 -3.56 -18.98
CA GLU A 284 -0.32 -3.02 -18.98
C GLU A 284 0.17 -2.62 -17.59
N GLU A 285 -0.72 -2.09 -16.74
CA GLU A 285 -0.39 -1.75 -15.35
C GLU A 285 -0.20 -3.01 -14.51
N SER A 286 -1.05 -4.02 -14.70
CA SER A 286 -0.89 -5.34 -14.06
C SER A 286 0.43 -6.01 -14.46
N ILE A 287 0.80 -5.95 -15.75
CA ILE A 287 2.10 -6.46 -16.25
C ILE A 287 3.27 -5.71 -15.62
N LYS A 288 3.17 -4.39 -15.49
CA LYS A 288 4.22 -3.58 -14.85
C LYS A 288 4.44 -3.99 -13.40
N GLN A 289 3.36 -4.15 -12.62
CA GLN A 289 3.46 -4.60 -11.22
C GLN A 289 3.96 -6.05 -11.13
N ALA A 290 3.54 -6.93 -12.03
CA ALA A 290 3.98 -8.31 -12.09
C ALA A 290 5.51 -8.44 -12.29
N LYS A 291 6.10 -7.59 -13.11
CA LYS A 291 7.57 -7.55 -13.32
C LYS A 291 8.35 -7.29 -12.03
N GLU A 292 7.77 -6.52 -11.10
CA GLU A 292 8.40 -6.27 -9.80
C GLU A 292 8.42 -7.50 -8.89
N LEU A 293 7.59 -8.52 -9.17
CA LEU A 293 7.48 -9.75 -8.40
C LEU A 293 8.40 -10.87 -8.88
N ILE A 294 9.07 -10.69 -10.01
CA ILE A 294 10.03 -11.67 -10.54
C ILE A 294 11.20 -11.81 -9.58
N ILE A 295 11.51 -13.06 -9.23
CA ILE A 295 12.71 -13.45 -8.49
C ILE A 295 13.61 -14.19 -9.45
N PHE A 296 14.80 -13.65 -9.64
CA PHE A 296 15.84 -14.32 -10.41
C PHE A 296 17.16 -14.28 -9.64
N ASN A 297 17.55 -15.42 -9.12
CA ASN A 297 18.84 -15.59 -8.48
C ASN A 297 19.37 -17.02 -8.74
N PRO A 298 20.67 -17.33 -8.49
CA PRO A 298 21.26 -18.63 -8.80
C PRO A 298 20.61 -19.83 -8.11
N PHE A 299 19.80 -19.61 -7.08
CA PHE A 299 19.22 -20.68 -6.25
C PHE A 299 17.73 -20.85 -6.45
N PHE A 300 17.04 -19.80 -6.91
CA PHE A 300 15.58 -19.80 -7.06
C PHE A 300 15.13 -18.80 -8.13
N SER A 301 14.20 -19.24 -8.94
CA SER A 301 13.39 -18.38 -9.81
C SER A 301 11.92 -18.75 -9.66
N ASN A 302 11.05 -17.78 -9.70
CA ASN A 302 9.61 -18.01 -9.73
C ASN A 302 9.05 -17.75 -11.13
N GLU A 303 7.90 -18.31 -11.39
CA GLU A 303 7.07 -17.94 -12.53
C GLU A 303 6.05 -16.90 -12.08
N VAL A 304 5.88 -15.86 -12.89
CA VAL A 304 4.93 -14.78 -12.62
C VAL A 304 3.97 -14.68 -13.80
N TYR A 305 2.67 -14.65 -13.49
CA TYR A 305 1.59 -14.58 -14.45
C TYR A 305 0.67 -13.42 -14.15
N VAL A 306 0.03 -12.89 -15.17
CA VAL A 306 -1.09 -11.96 -15.07
C VAL A 306 -2.31 -12.62 -15.70
N LEU A 307 -3.44 -12.58 -15.02
CA LEU A 307 -4.71 -13.05 -15.57
C LEU A 307 -5.27 -11.98 -16.51
N ASP A 308 -5.51 -12.37 -17.76
CA ASP A 308 -6.17 -11.51 -18.75
C ASP A 308 -7.67 -11.50 -18.51
N MET A 309 -8.19 -10.35 -18.14
CA MET A 309 -9.61 -10.11 -17.87
C MET A 309 -10.37 -9.56 -19.07
N ASP A 310 -9.70 -9.35 -20.22
CA ASP A 310 -10.34 -8.76 -21.41
C ASP A 310 -11.52 -9.60 -21.92
N GLY A 311 -12.62 -8.92 -22.22
CA GLY A 311 -13.87 -9.57 -22.67
C GLY A 311 -14.65 -10.31 -21.57
N LEU A 312 -14.23 -10.27 -20.31
CA LEU A 312 -15.03 -10.67 -19.17
C LEU A 312 -15.91 -9.49 -18.68
N GLN A 313 -16.73 -9.72 -17.66
CA GLN A 313 -17.66 -8.72 -17.15
C GLN A 313 -16.91 -7.47 -16.67
N GLU A 314 -17.32 -6.27 -17.12
CA GLU A 314 -16.72 -5.00 -16.71
C GLU A 314 -16.86 -4.76 -15.19
N LYS A 315 -15.82 -4.15 -14.60
CA LYS A 315 -15.73 -3.77 -13.16
C LYS A 315 -16.01 -4.94 -12.21
N SER A 316 -15.54 -6.12 -12.55
CA SER A 316 -15.69 -7.32 -11.74
C SER A 316 -14.34 -8.00 -11.49
N CYS A 317 -14.24 -8.64 -10.34
CA CYS A 317 -13.18 -9.60 -10.07
C CYS A 317 -13.51 -10.92 -10.76
N ILE A 318 -12.48 -11.70 -11.13
CA ILE A 318 -12.67 -13.05 -11.70
C ILE A 318 -13.54 -13.93 -10.79
N PHE A 319 -13.42 -13.81 -9.48
CA PHE A 319 -14.18 -14.59 -8.49
C PHE A 319 -15.63 -14.10 -8.27
N ASP A 320 -16.07 -13.07 -8.99
CA ASP A 320 -17.49 -12.69 -9.08
C ASP A 320 -18.25 -13.55 -10.13
N LEU A 321 -17.51 -14.27 -10.98
CA LEU A 321 -18.05 -15.14 -12.04
C LEU A 321 -18.31 -16.57 -11.52
N ASN A 322 -18.96 -17.38 -12.34
CA ASN A 322 -19.20 -18.79 -12.03
C ASN A 322 -17.87 -19.57 -12.00
N LYS A 323 -17.83 -20.62 -11.17
CA LYS A 323 -16.61 -21.42 -10.96
C LYS A 323 -16.06 -22.00 -12.27
N GLU A 324 -16.89 -22.43 -13.18
CA GLU A 324 -16.49 -22.99 -14.48
C GLU A 324 -15.73 -21.96 -15.32
N ILE A 325 -16.17 -20.69 -15.31
CA ILE A 325 -15.49 -19.60 -16.01
C ILE A 325 -14.17 -19.25 -15.32
N VAL A 326 -14.16 -19.29 -14.00
CA VAL A 326 -12.93 -19.08 -13.21
C VAL A 326 -11.90 -20.14 -13.53
N ASP A 327 -12.29 -21.42 -13.48
CA ASP A 327 -11.40 -22.55 -13.76
C ASP A 327 -10.85 -22.45 -15.22
N GLU A 328 -11.70 -22.16 -16.20
CA GLU A 328 -11.30 -21.95 -17.59
C GLU A 328 -10.33 -20.77 -17.75
N ALA A 329 -10.57 -19.67 -17.06
CA ALA A 329 -9.71 -18.49 -17.12
C ALA A 329 -8.30 -18.77 -16.56
N PHE A 330 -8.21 -19.49 -15.46
CA PHE A 330 -6.90 -19.89 -14.89
C PHE A 330 -6.17 -20.95 -15.75
N GLU A 331 -6.89 -21.71 -16.57
CA GLU A 331 -6.28 -22.64 -17.53
C GLU A 331 -5.80 -21.95 -18.81
N ASN A 332 -6.55 -20.96 -19.33
CA ASN A 332 -6.39 -20.49 -20.71
C ASN A 332 -6.01 -19.00 -20.85
N ARG A 333 -6.10 -18.19 -19.79
CA ARG A 333 -5.92 -16.72 -19.86
C ARG A 333 -4.75 -16.19 -19.05
N LEU A 334 -3.86 -17.05 -18.59
CA LEU A 334 -2.65 -16.64 -17.88
C LEU A 334 -1.58 -16.19 -18.87
N ILE A 335 -1.16 -14.93 -18.74
CA ILE A 335 -0.04 -14.35 -19.51
C ILE A 335 1.22 -14.50 -18.68
N TYR A 336 2.19 -15.26 -19.17
CA TYR A 336 3.50 -15.41 -18.56
C TYR A 336 4.32 -14.12 -18.70
N ILE A 337 4.93 -13.68 -17.63
CA ILE A 337 5.72 -12.46 -17.58
C ILE A 337 7.20 -12.82 -17.65
N GLU A 338 7.81 -12.53 -18.78
CA GLU A 338 9.23 -12.75 -18.99
C GLU A 338 10.08 -11.66 -18.32
N ASP A 339 11.23 -12.07 -17.77
CA ASP A 339 12.28 -11.15 -17.34
C ASP A 339 12.97 -10.56 -18.59
N VAL A 340 12.54 -9.37 -18.98
CA VAL A 340 13.23 -8.64 -20.08
C VAL A 340 14.47 -8.01 -19.49
N LYS A 341 15.60 -8.67 -19.70
CA LYS A 341 16.95 -8.16 -19.38
C LYS A 341 17.30 -6.92 -20.16
#